data_a0d36eae580e8d7df95d6a0a25b312f0
#
_entry.id   a0d36eae580e8d7df95d6a0a25b312f0
#
_cell.length_a   1.000
_cell.length_b   1.000
_cell.length_c   1.000
_cell.angle_alpha   90.00
_cell.angle_beta   90.00
_cell.angle_gamma   90.00
#
_symmetry.space_group_name_H-M   'P 1'
#
loop_
_entity.id
_entity.type
_entity.pdbx_description
1 polymer ?
#
loop_
_entity_poly.entity_id
_entity_poly.type
_entity_poly.pdbx_seq_one_letter_code
_entity_poly.pdbx_strand_id
1 'polypeptide(L)'
;TGDALENGTYKGLTYLAINEGNNFLPELPEKKVDILYLCFPNNPTGATINKEELKKWVDYALQNKSLILFDAAYEAFIQDNDIPHSIYEIEGAKDCAIEFRSFSKNAGFTGVRCAFTVIPKNLKGLSSTNEEIELWPLWNRRQSTKFNGVSYVVQKGAEAVYSPEGKKQVKGLINFYMENAKIMKNKLQNSGYKVYGGDNAPYIWIKVPDQMTSWDFFDFLLQKVSVVGTPGSGFGLAGEGYFRLSAFNSRSNVLDAMERIINI
;
A
#
# COMPACT_ATOMS: atom_id res chain seq x y z
N THR A 1 6.83 1.77 -17.78
CA THR A 1 6.79 0.32 -17.99
C THR A 1 7.68 -0.03 -19.17
N GLY A 2 8.71 -0.82 -18.94
CA GLY A 2 9.64 -1.26 -19.97
C GLY A 2 9.11 -2.49 -20.74
N ASP A 3 9.94 -3.02 -21.63
CA ASP A 3 9.68 -4.28 -22.32
C ASP A 3 9.68 -5.43 -21.29
N ALA A 4 8.72 -6.34 -21.41
CA ALA A 4 8.69 -7.55 -20.59
C ALA A 4 9.88 -8.45 -20.93
N LEU A 5 10.50 -9.02 -19.90
CA LEU A 5 11.61 -9.98 -20.03
C LEU A 5 11.08 -11.41 -19.82
N GLU A 6 11.83 -12.40 -20.32
CA GLU A 6 11.46 -13.83 -20.21
C GLU A 6 11.28 -14.32 -18.78
N ASN A 7 11.97 -13.71 -17.81
CA ASN A 7 11.85 -14.04 -16.38
C ASN A 7 10.65 -13.39 -15.67
N GLY A 8 9.74 -12.74 -16.40
CA GLY A 8 8.56 -12.07 -15.83
C GLY A 8 8.83 -10.69 -15.23
N THR A 9 10.04 -10.16 -15.34
CA THR A 9 10.37 -8.78 -14.93
C THR A 9 10.30 -7.84 -16.14
N TYR A 10 10.53 -6.55 -15.92
CA TYR A 10 10.52 -5.52 -16.99
C TYR A 10 11.85 -4.81 -17.06
N LYS A 11 12.29 -4.53 -18.30
CA LYS A 11 13.50 -3.75 -18.55
C LYS A 11 13.36 -2.34 -17.97
N GLY A 12 14.38 -1.90 -17.25
CA GLY A 12 14.40 -0.57 -16.61
C GLY A 12 13.67 -0.52 -15.27
N LEU A 13 13.16 -1.66 -14.75
CA LEU A 13 12.63 -1.78 -13.40
C LEU A 13 13.59 -2.58 -12.52
N THR A 14 13.88 -2.05 -11.34
CA THR A 14 14.58 -2.77 -10.26
C THR A 14 13.55 -3.10 -9.18
N TYR A 15 13.37 -4.39 -8.91
CA TYR A 15 12.47 -4.85 -7.86
C TYR A 15 13.26 -4.99 -6.56
N LEU A 16 12.83 -4.28 -5.53
CA LEU A 16 13.41 -4.37 -4.21
C LEU A 16 12.68 -5.49 -3.46
N ALA A 17 13.42 -6.52 -3.09
CA ALA A 17 12.84 -7.66 -2.39
C ALA A 17 12.35 -7.26 -1.00
N ILE A 18 11.11 -7.66 -0.68
CA ILE A 18 10.52 -7.56 0.64
C ILE A 18 10.09 -8.96 1.07
N ASN A 19 10.63 -9.44 2.19
CA ASN A 19 10.39 -10.79 2.68
C ASN A 19 10.56 -10.85 4.22
N GLU A 20 10.40 -12.03 4.79
CA GLU A 20 10.55 -12.26 6.24
C GLU A 20 11.95 -11.84 6.76
N GLY A 21 13.01 -12.09 5.97
CA GLY A 21 14.39 -11.82 6.38
C GLY A 21 14.71 -10.34 6.56
N ASN A 22 14.00 -9.46 5.87
CA ASN A 22 14.14 -8.00 6.01
C ASN A 22 12.90 -7.32 6.64
N ASN A 23 12.07 -8.10 7.35
CA ASN A 23 10.83 -7.61 7.98
C ASN A 23 9.90 -6.89 7.00
N PHE A 24 9.88 -7.31 5.74
CA PHE A 24 9.13 -6.70 4.63
C PHE A 24 9.44 -5.22 4.40
N LEU A 25 10.64 -4.77 4.78
CA LEU A 25 11.16 -3.44 4.48
C LEU A 25 12.27 -3.57 3.43
N PRO A 26 12.17 -2.88 2.29
CA PRO A 26 13.20 -2.98 1.25
C PRO A 26 14.46 -2.23 1.66
N GLU A 27 15.60 -2.73 1.20
CA GLU A 27 16.88 -2.02 1.29
C GLU A 27 16.99 -0.95 0.20
N LEU A 28 17.80 0.08 0.44
CA LEU A 28 18.07 1.11 -0.54
C LEU A 28 18.71 0.49 -1.79
N PRO A 29 18.38 0.98 -3.00
CA PRO A 29 19.00 0.47 -4.22
C PRO A 29 20.51 0.71 -4.22
N GLU A 30 21.29 -0.31 -4.58
CA GLU A 30 22.76 -0.18 -4.76
C GLU A 30 23.14 0.78 -5.89
N LYS A 31 22.30 0.83 -6.93
CA LYS A 31 22.51 1.69 -8.10
C LYS A 31 21.53 2.86 -8.05
N LYS A 32 21.99 4.00 -8.58
CA LYS A 32 21.11 5.15 -8.79
C LYS A 32 19.90 4.76 -9.63
N VAL A 33 18.73 5.16 -9.16
CA VAL A 33 17.46 5.06 -9.87
C VAL A 33 16.83 6.45 -10.01
N ASP A 34 16.09 6.69 -11.07
CA ASP A 34 15.46 7.99 -11.31
C ASP A 34 14.15 8.15 -10.50
N ILE A 35 13.41 7.05 -10.33
CA ILE A 35 12.12 7.04 -9.64
C ILE A 35 12.10 5.88 -8.64
N LEU A 36 11.64 6.18 -7.43
CA LEU A 36 11.36 5.23 -6.36
C LEU A 36 9.84 5.15 -6.16
N TYR A 37 9.25 3.96 -6.25
CA TYR A 37 7.86 3.74 -5.90
C TYR A 37 7.78 3.05 -4.54
N LEU A 38 7.25 3.73 -3.54
CA LEU A 38 7.10 3.23 -2.18
C LEU A 38 5.62 3.21 -1.78
N CYS A 39 5.14 2.12 -1.20
CA CYS A 39 3.78 1.98 -0.71
C CYS A 39 3.79 1.62 0.78
N PHE A 40 3.40 2.56 1.63
CA PHE A 40 3.30 2.35 3.08
C PHE A 40 2.07 3.06 3.68
N PRO A 41 1.26 2.37 4.51
CA PRO A 41 1.30 0.93 4.78
C PRO A 41 1.19 0.09 3.51
N ASN A 42 1.92 -1.03 3.48
CA ASN A 42 2.11 -1.81 2.25
C ASN A 42 0.91 -2.72 1.94
N ASN A 43 0.52 -2.74 0.70
CA ASN A 43 -0.31 -3.78 0.12
C ASN A 43 0.61 -4.65 -0.78
N PRO A 44 0.86 -5.93 -0.47
CA PRO A 44 -0.01 -6.84 0.31
C PRO A 44 0.40 -7.11 1.77
N THR A 45 1.59 -6.77 2.20
CA THR A 45 2.22 -7.30 3.42
C THR A 45 1.67 -6.69 4.71
N GLY A 46 1.06 -5.50 4.64
CA GLY A 46 0.68 -4.72 5.80
C GLY A 46 1.86 -4.06 6.54
N ALA A 47 3.07 -4.16 6.00
CA ALA A 47 4.25 -3.54 6.58
C ALA A 47 4.15 -2.01 6.57
N THR A 48 4.74 -1.40 7.59
CA THR A 48 4.86 0.06 7.76
C THR A 48 6.31 0.46 7.86
N ILE A 49 6.58 1.73 7.68
CA ILE A 49 7.92 2.32 7.78
C ILE A 49 7.89 3.42 8.83
N ASN A 50 8.85 3.44 9.75
CA ASN A 50 8.98 4.52 10.73
C ASN A 50 9.67 5.75 10.15
N LYS A 51 9.71 6.85 10.92
CA LYS A 51 10.28 8.12 10.45
C LYS A 51 11.78 8.03 10.14
N GLU A 52 12.53 7.28 10.93
CA GLU A 52 13.98 7.11 10.73
C GLU A 52 14.30 6.35 9.44
N GLU A 53 13.57 5.26 9.19
CA GLU A 53 13.74 4.48 7.97
C GLU A 53 13.26 5.27 6.75
N LEU A 54 12.11 5.96 6.83
CA LEU A 54 11.62 6.79 5.73
C LEU A 54 12.56 7.96 5.41
N LYS A 55 13.25 8.50 6.43
CA LYS A 55 14.27 9.54 6.25
C LYS A 55 15.43 9.05 5.37
N LYS A 56 15.87 7.81 5.50
CA LYS A 56 16.92 7.24 4.65
C LYS A 56 16.54 7.25 3.17
N TRP A 57 15.27 6.99 2.85
CA TRP A 57 14.75 7.07 1.48
C TRP A 57 14.71 8.49 0.94
N VAL A 58 14.31 9.45 1.78
CA VAL A 58 14.31 10.87 1.42
C VAL A 58 15.75 11.34 1.18
N ASP A 59 16.69 11.00 2.07
CA ASP A 59 18.10 11.35 1.90
C ASP A 59 18.72 10.73 0.65
N TYR A 60 18.44 9.45 0.39
CA TYR A 60 18.85 8.80 -0.84
C TYR A 60 18.31 9.54 -2.08
N ALA A 61 17.03 9.90 -2.07
CA ALA A 61 16.40 10.57 -3.19
C ALA A 61 17.02 11.96 -3.45
N LEU A 62 17.27 12.73 -2.40
CA LEU A 62 17.94 14.05 -2.50
C LEU A 62 19.35 13.91 -3.04
N GLN A 63 20.15 12.97 -2.52
CA GLN A 63 21.54 12.75 -2.95
C GLN A 63 21.65 12.31 -4.41
N ASN A 64 20.72 11.47 -4.86
CA ASN A 64 20.72 10.91 -6.19
C ASN A 64 19.89 11.69 -7.21
N LYS A 65 19.22 12.77 -6.80
CA LYS A 65 18.22 13.50 -7.61
C LYS A 65 17.12 12.57 -8.14
N SER A 66 16.68 11.64 -7.31
CA SER A 66 15.60 10.71 -7.61
C SER A 66 14.26 11.30 -7.16
N LEU A 67 13.16 10.86 -7.79
CA LEU A 67 11.80 11.22 -7.39
C LEU A 67 11.14 10.07 -6.64
N ILE A 68 10.61 10.32 -5.46
CA ILE A 68 9.80 9.36 -4.72
C ILE A 68 8.32 9.52 -5.13
N LEU A 69 7.70 8.42 -5.55
CA LEU A 69 6.26 8.28 -5.67
C LEU A 69 5.76 7.52 -4.44
N PHE A 70 5.18 8.22 -3.49
CA PHE A 70 4.76 7.67 -2.19
C PHE A 70 3.26 7.36 -2.19
N ASP A 71 2.93 6.07 -2.20
CA ASP A 71 1.55 5.59 -2.14
C ASP A 71 1.12 5.43 -0.67
N ALA A 72 0.30 6.38 -0.19
CA ALA A 72 -0.23 6.44 1.16
C ALA A 72 -1.73 6.08 1.21
N ALA A 73 -2.20 5.20 0.31
CA ALA A 73 -3.62 4.85 0.22
C ALA A 73 -4.20 4.20 1.49
N TYR A 74 -3.35 3.69 2.36
CA TYR A 74 -3.74 3.01 3.62
C TYR A 74 -3.33 3.78 4.88
N GLU A 75 -2.85 5.01 4.77
CA GLU A 75 -2.35 5.80 5.91
C GLU A 75 -3.37 5.96 7.05
N ALA A 76 -4.66 6.04 6.72
CA ALA A 76 -5.71 6.18 7.71
C ALA A 76 -5.87 4.97 8.64
N PHE A 77 -5.32 3.81 8.28
CA PHE A 77 -5.34 2.58 9.08
C PHE A 77 -4.20 2.49 10.10
N ILE A 78 -3.22 3.39 10.05
CA ILE A 78 -2.11 3.45 11.00
C ILE A 78 -2.67 3.69 12.40
N GLN A 79 -2.25 2.85 13.36
CA GLN A 79 -2.64 2.91 14.77
C GLN A 79 -1.48 3.39 15.66
N ASP A 80 -0.24 3.18 15.23
CA ASP A 80 0.96 3.52 15.97
C ASP A 80 1.40 4.97 15.72
N ASN A 81 1.66 5.71 16.78
CA ASN A 81 2.03 7.13 16.71
C ASN A 81 3.41 7.39 16.08
N ASP A 82 4.29 6.39 16.07
CA ASP A 82 5.65 6.51 15.53
C ASP A 82 5.71 6.31 14.01
N ILE A 83 4.61 5.85 13.41
CA ILE A 83 4.51 5.66 11.96
C ILE A 83 3.99 6.94 11.32
N PRO A 84 4.71 7.51 10.33
CA PRO A 84 4.27 8.73 9.66
C PRO A 84 3.03 8.48 8.79
N HIS A 85 2.06 9.38 8.85
CA HIS A 85 0.88 9.39 7.99
C HIS A 85 1.13 10.04 6.62
N SER A 86 2.24 10.75 6.49
CA SER A 86 2.64 11.43 5.26
C SER A 86 4.15 11.42 5.10
N ILE A 87 4.62 11.26 3.87
CA ILE A 87 6.05 11.44 3.59
C ILE A 87 6.52 12.87 3.92
N TYR A 88 5.61 13.84 3.88
CA TYR A 88 5.93 15.24 4.18
C TYR A 88 6.14 15.56 5.67
N GLU A 89 5.98 14.56 6.55
CA GLU A 89 6.47 14.64 7.93
C GLU A 89 8.01 14.52 8.01
N ILE A 90 8.65 14.08 6.91
CA ILE A 90 10.09 13.92 6.81
C ILE A 90 10.69 15.19 6.19
N GLU A 91 11.69 15.75 6.85
CA GLU A 91 12.43 16.91 6.35
C GLU A 91 13.09 16.62 5.01
N GLY A 92 12.94 17.54 4.03
CA GLY A 92 13.45 17.41 2.68
C GLY A 92 12.52 16.67 1.71
N ALA A 93 11.47 16.00 2.18
CA ALA A 93 10.58 15.23 1.31
C ALA A 93 9.83 16.10 0.27
N LYS A 94 9.57 17.37 0.57
CA LYS A 94 8.93 18.32 -0.37
C LYS A 94 9.77 18.59 -1.61
N ASP A 95 11.07 18.34 -1.55
CA ASP A 95 12.01 18.60 -2.65
C ASP A 95 12.27 17.34 -3.51
N CYS A 96 11.72 16.17 -3.11
CA CYS A 96 11.95 14.92 -3.83
C CYS A 96 10.76 13.96 -3.88
N ALA A 97 9.57 14.32 -3.38
CA ALA A 97 8.46 13.38 -3.31
C ALA A 97 7.13 13.92 -3.83
N ILE A 98 6.35 13.01 -4.43
CA ILE A 98 4.93 13.15 -4.77
C ILE A 98 4.17 12.12 -3.92
N GLU A 99 3.08 12.54 -3.28
CA GLU A 99 2.26 11.68 -2.45
C GLU A 99 0.90 11.40 -3.07
N PHE A 100 0.46 10.13 -3.02
CA PHE A 100 -0.85 9.69 -3.49
C PHE A 100 -1.74 9.31 -2.31
N ARG A 101 -2.98 9.83 -2.31
CA ARG A 101 -4.00 9.57 -1.30
C ARG A 101 -5.28 9.04 -1.94
N SER A 102 -6.00 8.19 -1.24
CA SER A 102 -7.22 7.58 -1.75
C SER A 102 -8.34 7.56 -0.71
N PHE A 103 -9.56 7.89 -1.14
CA PHE A 103 -10.78 7.71 -0.35
C PHE A 103 -11.38 6.31 -0.49
N SER A 104 -10.80 5.47 -1.36
CA SER A 104 -11.34 4.14 -1.66
C SER A 104 -11.43 3.25 -0.44
N LYS A 105 -10.45 3.33 0.47
CA LYS A 105 -10.32 2.40 1.60
C LYS A 105 -10.80 3.01 2.93
N ASN A 106 -10.42 4.25 3.19
CA ASN A 106 -10.76 4.92 4.43
C ASN A 106 -12.23 5.36 4.51
N ALA A 107 -12.82 5.76 3.38
CA ALA A 107 -14.20 6.31 3.31
C ALA A 107 -15.17 5.47 2.46
N GLY A 108 -14.76 4.28 2.01
CA GLY A 108 -15.62 3.40 1.22
C GLY A 108 -15.88 3.87 -0.22
N PHE A 109 -15.05 4.77 -0.77
CA PHE A 109 -15.24 5.36 -2.11
C PHE A 109 -14.74 4.49 -3.26
N THR A 110 -14.56 3.18 -3.03
CA THR A 110 -14.07 2.26 -4.08
C THR A 110 -14.92 2.30 -5.34
N GLY A 111 -16.24 2.36 -5.22
CA GLY A 111 -17.18 2.40 -6.34
C GLY A 111 -17.33 3.78 -7.00
N VAL A 112 -17.12 4.87 -6.26
CA VAL A 112 -17.30 6.24 -6.77
C VAL A 112 -16.00 6.91 -7.24
N ARG A 113 -14.87 6.25 -7.07
CA ARG A 113 -13.57 6.60 -7.66
C ARG A 113 -13.04 7.98 -7.27
N CYS A 114 -12.54 8.14 -6.04
CA CYS A 114 -11.95 9.39 -5.60
C CYS A 114 -10.57 9.20 -4.98
N ALA A 115 -9.61 9.95 -5.46
CA ALA A 115 -8.25 10.01 -4.97
C ALA A 115 -7.66 11.40 -5.23
N PHE A 116 -6.55 11.73 -4.61
CA PHE A 116 -5.83 12.96 -4.92
C PHE A 116 -4.32 12.75 -4.85
N THR A 117 -3.61 13.63 -5.55
CA THR A 117 -2.14 13.65 -5.60
C THR A 117 -1.66 14.97 -5.03
N VAL A 118 -0.67 14.91 -4.15
CA VAL A 118 -0.01 16.08 -3.60
C VAL A 118 1.34 16.25 -4.28
N ILE A 119 1.50 17.38 -4.97
CA ILE A 119 2.76 17.75 -5.64
C ILE A 119 3.19 19.12 -5.11
N PRO A 120 4.30 19.22 -4.41
CA PRO A 120 4.84 20.50 -3.96
C PRO A 120 5.09 21.43 -5.15
N LYS A 121 4.74 22.72 -5.02
CA LYS A 121 4.87 23.67 -6.13
C LYS A 121 6.30 23.85 -6.63
N ASN A 122 7.27 23.75 -5.72
CA ASN A 122 8.69 23.94 -6.03
C ASN A 122 9.42 22.63 -6.36
N LEU A 123 8.69 21.51 -6.41
CA LEU A 123 9.28 20.22 -6.74
C LEU A 123 9.79 20.22 -8.18
N LYS A 124 11.05 19.88 -8.33
CA LYS A 124 11.73 19.82 -9.63
C LYS A 124 12.04 18.40 -10.03
N GLY A 125 12.14 18.18 -11.33
CA GLY A 125 12.65 16.96 -11.95
C GLY A 125 13.68 17.32 -13.00
N LEU A 126 14.34 16.30 -13.57
CA LEU A 126 15.28 16.47 -14.67
C LEU A 126 14.60 16.11 -15.99
N SER A 127 14.78 16.95 -17.01
CA SER A 127 14.37 16.66 -18.38
C SER A 127 15.33 15.63 -19.02
N SER A 128 15.01 15.15 -20.22
CA SER A 128 15.93 14.30 -21.01
C SER A 128 17.23 15.00 -21.38
N THR A 129 17.28 16.33 -21.29
CA THR A 129 18.48 17.15 -21.52
C THR A 129 19.20 17.52 -20.21
N ASN A 130 18.82 16.91 -19.07
CA ASN A 130 19.33 17.18 -17.73
C ASN A 130 19.05 18.62 -17.21
N GLU A 131 18.09 19.31 -17.78
CA GLU A 131 17.63 20.60 -17.29
C GLU A 131 16.62 20.43 -16.16
N GLU A 132 16.71 21.27 -15.12
CA GLU A 132 15.70 21.27 -14.05
C GLU A 132 14.39 21.87 -14.55
N ILE A 133 13.30 21.15 -14.33
CA ILE A 133 11.94 21.55 -14.70
C ILE A 133 11.02 21.45 -13.50
N GLU A 134 10.12 22.40 -13.31
CA GLU A 134 9.07 22.32 -12.28
C GLU A 134 8.02 21.28 -12.66
N LEU A 135 7.73 20.33 -11.77
CA LEU A 135 6.78 19.26 -12.04
C LEU A 135 5.33 19.69 -11.85
N TRP A 136 5.06 20.62 -10.91
CA TRP A 136 3.70 21.05 -10.62
C TRP A 136 2.96 21.68 -11.82
N PRO A 137 3.55 22.60 -12.63
CA PRO A 137 2.88 23.16 -13.79
C PRO A 137 2.53 22.09 -14.84
N LEU A 138 3.42 21.11 -15.03
CA LEU A 138 3.20 20.01 -15.98
C LEU A 138 2.03 19.11 -15.52
N TRP A 139 2.01 18.77 -14.24
CA TRP A 139 0.91 17.99 -13.67
C TRP A 139 -0.41 18.74 -13.72
N ASN A 140 -0.42 20.01 -13.32
CA ASN A 140 -1.61 20.84 -13.33
C ASN A 140 -2.21 20.95 -14.74
N ARG A 141 -1.36 21.17 -15.75
CA ARG A 141 -1.81 21.18 -17.16
C ARG A 141 -2.40 19.83 -17.58
N ARG A 142 -1.70 18.73 -17.23
CA ARG A 142 -2.21 17.37 -17.55
C ARG A 142 -3.56 17.13 -16.88
N GLN A 143 -3.68 17.43 -15.59
CA GLN A 143 -4.91 17.23 -14.83
C GLN A 143 -6.08 18.03 -15.39
N SER A 144 -5.88 19.32 -15.68
CA SER A 144 -6.92 20.23 -16.17
C SER A 144 -7.30 20.02 -17.64
N THR A 145 -6.45 19.37 -18.46
CA THR A 145 -6.72 19.15 -19.90
C THR A 145 -7.11 17.71 -20.24
N LYS A 146 -6.64 16.72 -19.46
CA LYS A 146 -6.87 15.29 -19.74
C LYS A 146 -7.99 14.68 -18.91
N PHE A 147 -8.25 15.20 -17.71
CA PHE A 147 -9.15 14.57 -16.76
C PHE A 147 -10.19 15.54 -16.15
N ASN A 148 -9.78 16.75 -15.74
CA ASN A 148 -10.58 17.77 -15.04
C ASN A 148 -11.05 17.39 -13.62
N GLY A 149 -10.68 16.24 -13.11
CA GLY A 149 -11.07 15.75 -11.78
C GLY A 149 -12.29 14.83 -11.78
N VAL A 150 -12.60 14.28 -10.61
CA VAL A 150 -13.79 13.45 -10.41
C VAL A 150 -15.07 14.32 -10.41
N SER A 151 -16.24 13.69 -10.50
CA SER A 151 -17.51 14.43 -10.54
C SER A 151 -17.67 15.33 -9.31
N TYR A 152 -18.33 16.48 -9.48
CA TYR A 152 -18.51 17.47 -8.40
C TYR A 152 -19.21 16.87 -7.16
N VAL A 153 -20.20 16.02 -7.36
CA VAL A 153 -20.91 15.35 -6.24
C VAL A 153 -19.95 14.49 -5.41
N VAL A 154 -19.06 13.75 -6.08
CA VAL A 154 -18.05 12.92 -5.42
C VAL A 154 -17.02 13.80 -4.69
N GLN A 155 -16.61 14.94 -5.27
CA GLN A 155 -15.74 15.89 -4.60
C GLN A 155 -16.37 16.45 -3.32
N LYS A 156 -17.68 16.79 -3.34
CA LYS A 156 -18.42 17.25 -2.15
C LYS A 156 -18.53 16.15 -1.10
N GLY A 157 -18.71 14.89 -1.49
CA GLY A 157 -18.64 13.75 -0.59
C GLY A 157 -17.24 13.61 0.04
N ALA A 158 -16.19 13.75 -0.73
CA ALA A 158 -14.81 13.70 -0.24
C ALA A 158 -14.49 14.86 0.72
N GLU A 159 -14.99 16.08 0.44
CA GLU A 159 -14.88 17.22 1.36
C GLU A 159 -15.57 16.93 2.69
N ALA A 160 -16.75 16.33 2.65
CA ALA A 160 -17.51 15.97 3.85
C ALA A 160 -16.79 14.97 4.77
N VAL A 161 -15.90 14.12 4.24
CA VAL A 161 -15.04 13.21 5.02
C VAL A 161 -14.20 13.95 6.05
N TYR A 162 -13.78 15.18 5.75
CA TYR A 162 -12.95 16.00 6.64
C TYR A 162 -13.74 16.83 7.65
N SER A 163 -15.07 16.85 7.57
CA SER A 163 -15.91 17.46 8.60
C SER A 163 -15.78 16.71 9.94
N PRO A 164 -16.14 17.31 11.09
CA PRO A 164 -16.12 16.62 12.38
C PRO A 164 -16.91 15.30 12.38
N GLU A 165 -18.11 15.31 11.78
CA GLU A 165 -18.95 14.13 11.66
C GLU A 165 -18.36 13.09 10.69
N GLY A 166 -17.84 13.53 9.53
CA GLY A 166 -17.16 12.65 8.56
C GLY A 166 -15.95 11.93 9.16
N LYS A 167 -15.10 12.67 9.89
CA LYS A 167 -13.96 12.09 10.61
C LYS A 167 -14.37 11.05 11.64
N LYS A 168 -15.47 11.31 12.38
CA LYS A 168 -16.01 10.35 13.36
C LYS A 168 -16.49 9.06 12.67
N GLN A 169 -17.24 9.18 11.56
CA GLN A 169 -17.74 8.03 10.80
C GLN A 169 -16.58 7.23 10.19
N VAL A 170 -15.60 7.89 9.58
CA VAL A 170 -14.41 7.25 9.01
C VAL A 170 -13.62 6.52 10.09
N LYS A 171 -13.42 7.14 11.26
CA LYS A 171 -12.74 6.48 12.39
C LYS A 171 -13.50 5.22 12.85
N GLY A 172 -14.83 5.27 12.89
CA GLY A 172 -15.65 4.10 13.21
C GLY A 172 -15.47 2.96 12.21
N LEU A 173 -15.45 3.29 10.92
CA LEU A 173 -15.23 2.31 9.83
C LEU A 173 -13.83 1.70 9.89
N ILE A 174 -12.80 2.52 10.08
CA ILE A 174 -11.42 2.08 10.22
C ILE A 174 -11.27 1.13 11.42
N ASN A 175 -11.80 1.52 12.58
CA ASN A 175 -11.75 0.68 13.77
C ASN A 175 -12.43 -0.67 13.54
N PHE A 176 -13.57 -0.69 12.86
CA PHE A 176 -14.29 -1.92 12.52
C PHE A 176 -13.41 -2.87 11.69
N TYR A 177 -12.73 -2.36 10.66
CA TYR A 177 -11.84 -3.19 9.83
C TYR A 177 -10.55 -3.58 10.56
N MET A 178 -9.99 -2.71 11.39
CA MET A 178 -8.80 -3.06 12.18
C MET A 178 -9.10 -4.10 13.27
N GLU A 179 -10.30 -4.08 13.86
CA GLU A 179 -10.76 -5.16 14.73
C GLU A 179 -10.93 -6.49 13.96
N ASN A 180 -11.45 -6.46 12.72
CA ASN A 180 -11.47 -7.64 11.85
C ASN A 180 -10.05 -8.18 11.61
N ALA A 181 -9.11 -7.31 11.27
CA ALA A 181 -7.71 -7.70 11.05
C ALA A 181 -7.12 -8.35 12.30
N LYS A 182 -7.35 -7.77 13.47
CA LYS A 182 -6.89 -8.33 14.76
C LYS A 182 -7.48 -9.72 15.04
N ILE A 183 -8.78 -9.90 14.78
CA ILE A 183 -9.43 -11.22 14.94
C ILE A 183 -8.79 -12.24 14.01
N MET A 184 -8.62 -11.91 12.73
CA MET A 184 -8.00 -12.78 11.75
C MET A 184 -6.57 -13.16 12.15
N LYS A 185 -5.74 -12.16 12.49
CA LYS A 185 -4.36 -12.36 12.92
C LYS A 185 -4.28 -13.31 14.12
N ASN A 186 -5.04 -13.03 15.18
CA ASN A 186 -5.01 -13.82 16.41
C ASN A 186 -5.45 -15.27 16.18
N LYS A 187 -6.56 -15.49 15.46
CA LYS A 187 -7.07 -16.85 15.19
C LYS A 187 -6.06 -17.66 14.37
N LEU A 188 -5.49 -17.07 13.32
CA LEU A 188 -4.50 -17.74 12.47
C LEU A 188 -3.20 -18.05 13.23
N GLN A 189 -2.68 -17.10 14.01
CA GLN A 189 -1.47 -17.32 14.82
C GLN A 189 -1.68 -18.41 15.87
N ASN A 190 -2.82 -18.41 16.56
CA ASN A 190 -3.17 -19.44 17.55
C ASN A 190 -3.32 -20.84 16.93
N SER A 191 -3.57 -20.92 15.64
CA SER A 191 -3.65 -22.17 14.87
C SER A 191 -2.33 -22.55 14.17
N GLY A 192 -1.23 -21.87 14.51
CA GLY A 192 0.11 -22.22 14.05
C GLY A 192 0.54 -21.57 12.72
N TYR A 193 -0.30 -20.73 12.10
CA TYR A 193 0.13 -20.02 10.90
C TYR A 193 1.13 -18.91 11.22
N LYS A 194 2.14 -18.73 10.38
CA LYS A 194 2.98 -17.54 10.40
C LYS A 194 2.25 -16.40 9.70
N VAL A 195 1.99 -15.31 10.44
CA VAL A 195 1.14 -14.20 10.00
C VAL A 195 1.84 -12.87 10.22
N TYR A 196 1.77 -12.01 9.22
CA TYR A 196 2.32 -10.66 9.21
C TYR A 196 1.21 -9.64 8.87
N GLY A 197 1.47 -8.36 9.16
CA GLY A 197 0.49 -7.29 8.95
C GLY A 197 -0.64 -7.31 9.97
N GLY A 198 -1.72 -6.59 9.68
CA GLY A 198 -2.92 -6.52 10.50
C GLY A 198 -2.86 -5.56 11.69
N ASP A 199 -1.74 -4.87 11.92
CA ASP A 199 -1.57 -3.90 13.01
C ASP A 199 -1.85 -2.46 12.56
N ASN A 200 -1.32 -2.07 11.41
CA ASN A 200 -1.44 -0.72 10.82
C ASN A 200 -2.00 -0.75 9.39
N ALA A 201 -2.55 -1.87 8.98
CA ALA A 201 -3.18 -2.06 7.67
C ALA A 201 -4.22 -3.18 7.74
N PRO A 202 -5.27 -3.14 6.90
CA PRO A 202 -6.35 -4.13 6.92
C PRO A 202 -5.98 -5.40 6.12
N TYR A 203 -4.70 -5.71 5.98
CA TYR A 203 -4.19 -6.88 5.28
C TYR A 203 -3.47 -7.82 6.21
N ILE A 204 -3.78 -9.10 6.03
CA ILE A 204 -3.15 -10.22 6.70
C ILE A 204 -2.33 -10.96 5.64
N TRP A 205 -1.03 -11.05 5.84
CA TRP A 205 -0.08 -11.73 4.99
C TRP A 205 0.35 -13.02 5.66
N ILE A 206 -0.02 -14.14 5.07
CA ILE A 206 0.15 -15.47 5.65
C ILE A 206 1.26 -16.18 4.88
N LYS A 207 2.22 -16.79 5.59
CA LYS A 207 3.11 -17.76 4.98
C LYS A 207 2.32 -19.04 4.70
N VAL A 208 2.31 -19.48 3.47
CA VAL A 208 1.62 -20.73 3.12
C VAL A 208 2.32 -21.92 3.78
N PRO A 209 1.61 -23.02 4.07
CA PRO A 209 2.22 -24.25 4.59
C PRO A 209 3.35 -24.76 3.69
N ASP A 210 4.35 -25.38 4.29
CA ASP A 210 5.47 -25.98 3.56
C ASP A 210 4.94 -26.96 2.49
N GLN A 211 5.63 -26.99 1.33
CA GLN A 211 5.30 -27.78 0.16
C GLN A 211 4.09 -27.31 -0.69
N MET A 212 3.48 -26.16 -0.35
CA MET A 212 2.44 -25.56 -1.18
C MET A 212 2.97 -24.29 -1.86
N THR A 213 2.61 -24.11 -3.13
CA THR A 213 2.72 -22.80 -3.79
C THR A 213 1.60 -21.88 -3.35
N SER A 214 1.71 -20.59 -3.65
CA SER A 214 0.64 -19.61 -3.39
C SER A 214 -0.68 -20.01 -4.05
N TRP A 215 -0.62 -20.61 -5.25
CA TRP A 215 -1.80 -21.06 -5.98
C TRP A 215 -2.36 -22.39 -5.45
N ASP A 216 -1.51 -23.34 -5.02
CA ASP A 216 -1.98 -24.57 -4.37
C ASP A 216 -2.77 -24.23 -3.10
N PHE A 217 -2.29 -23.25 -2.33
CA PHE A 217 -2.99 -22.80 -1.13
C PHE A 217 -4.30 -22.07 -1.43
N PHE A 218 -4.36 -21.31 -2.55
CA PHE A 218 -5.60 -20.73 -3.03
C PHE A 218 -6.64 -21.83 -3.35
N ASP A 219 -6.26 -22.80 -4.16
CA ASP A 219 -7.15 -23.91 -4.54
C ASP A 219 -7.58 -24.73 -3.33
N PHE A 220 -6.65 -24.98 -2.41
CA PHE A 220 -6.94 -25.68 -1.16
C PHE A 220 -7.99 -24.95 -0.32
N LEU A 221 -7.84 -23.65 -0.07
CA LEU A 221 -8.82 -22.88 0.69
C LEU A 221 -10.17 -22.79 -0.03
N LEU A 222 -10.15 -22.59 -1.35
CA LEU A 222 -11.38 -22.51 -2.13
C LEU A 222 -12.18 -23.83 -2.07
N GLN A 223 -11.50 -24.96 -2.32
CA GLN A 223 -12.15 -26.26 -2.40
C GLN A 223 -12.55 -26.84 -1.04
N LYS A 224 -11.72 -26.66 -0.01
CA LYS A 224 -11.95 -27.25 1.31
C LYS A 224 -12.87 -26.43 2.19
N VAL A 225 -12.75 -25.11 2.13
CA VAL A 225 -13.46 -24.22 3.07
C VAL A 225 -14.20 -23.06 2.41
N SER A 226 -14.25 -23.02 1.08
CA SER A 226 -14.94 -21.95 0.31
C SER A 226 -14.51 -20.54 0.72
N VAL A 227 -13.21 -20.36 0.95
CA VAL A 227 -12.61 -19.05 1.26
C VAL A 227 -11.74 -18.60 0.09
N VAL A 228 -11.93 -17.36 -0.33
CA VAL A 228 -11.18 -16.72 -1.41
C VAL A 228 -10.29 -15.62 -0.82
N GLY A 229 -9.00 -15.69 -1.15
CA GLY A 229 -8.03 -14.63 -0.87
C GLY A 229 -7.18 -14.36 -2.11
N THR A 230 -5.98 -13.83 -1.94
CA THR A 230 -5.11 -13.51 -3.07
C THR A 230 -3.78 -14.25 -2.94
N PRO A 231 -3.41 -15.11 -3.93
CA PRO A 231 -2.10 -15.75 -3.96
C PRO A 231 -0.99 -14.69 -3.96
N GLY A 232 0.05 -14.93 -3.17
CA GLY A 232 1.14 -13.97 -3.03
C GLY A 232 1.92 -13.74 -4.32
N SER A 233 2.08 -14.77 -5.14
CA SER A 233 2.70 -14.65 -6.47
C SER A 233 2.01 -13.64 -7.39
N GLY A 234 0.72 -13.33 -7.17
CA GLY A 234 -0.01 -12.27 -7.87
C GLY A 234 0.53 -10.84 -7.59
N PHE A 235 1.38 -10.69 -6.57
CA PHE A 235 2.04 -9.42 -6.23
C PHE A 235 3.50 -9.37 -6.70
N GLY A 236 3.98 -10.38 -7.39
CA GLY A 236 5.34 -10.49 -7.89
C GLY A 236 6.09 -11.70 -7.31
N LEU A 237 7.31 -11.93 -7.81
CA LEU A 237 8.09 -13.13 -7.49
C LEU A 237 8.37 -13.28 -5.98
N ALA A 238 8.62 -12.19 -5.27
CA ALA A 238 8.87 -12.20 -3.82
C ALA A 238 7.62 -12.56 -2.99
N GLY A 239 6.44 -12.56 -3.61
CA GLY A 239 5.20 -12.96 -2.96
C GLY A 239 4.93 -14.46 -3.01
N GLU A 240 5.72 -15.25 -3.77
CA GLU A 240 5.57 -16.70 -3.78
C GLU A 240 5.81 -17.30 -2.39
N GLY A 241 5.01 -18.31 -2.02
CA GLY A 241 5.01 -18.88 -0.67
C GLY A 241 4.23 -18.06 0.37
N TYR A 242 3.47 -17.05 -0.07
CA TYR A 242 2.59 -16.25 0.78
C TYR A 242 1.17 -16.16 0.21
N PHE A 243 0.25 -15.70 1.08
CA PHE A 243 -1.15 -15.52 0.75
C PHE A 243 -1.74 -14.31 1.48
N ARG A 244 -2.51 -13.46 0.78
CA ARG A 244 -3.14 -12.29 1.39
C ARG A 244 -4.62 -12.54 1.68
N LEU A 245 -5.01 -12.29 2.93
CA LEU A 245 -6.40 -12.06 3.32
C LEU A 245 -6.65 -10.57 3.57
N SER A 246 -7.90 -10.16 3.46
CA SER A 246 -8.34 -8.78 3.65
C SER A 246 -9.42 -8.68 4.71
N ALA A 247 -9.30 -7.70 5.59
CA ALA A 247 -10.28 -7.43 6.65
C ALA A 247 -11.52 -6.65 6.17
N PHE A 248 -11.58 -6.29 4.88
CA PHE A 248 -12.70 -5.55 4.29
C PHE A 248 -13.93 -6.43 4.06
N ASN A 249 -14.57 -6.86 5.16
CA ASN A 249 -15.78 -7.67 5.09
C ASN A 249 -16.64 -7.45 6.35
N SER A 250 -17.86 -8.01 6.38
CA SER A 250 -18.66 -8.03 7.60
C SER A 250 -17.97 -8.86 8.69
N ARG A 251 -18.22 -8.53 9.95
CA ARG A 251 -17.69 -9.27 11.09
C ARG A 251 -18.10 -10.75 11.06
N SER A 252 -19.35 -11.02 10.70
CA SER A 252 -19.89 -12.39 10.62
C SER A 252 -19.13 -13.22 9.59
N ASN A 253 -18.89 -12.67 8.39
CA ASN A 253 -18.15 -13.38 7.36
C ASN A 253 -16.68 -13.62 7.75
N VAL A 254 -16.06 -12.65 8.44
CA VAL A 254 -14.68 -12.81 8.93
C VAL A 254 -14.61 -13.94 9.97
N LEU A 255 -15.54 -13.95 10.93
CA LEU A 255 -15.56 -15.00 11.96
C LEU A 255 -15.81 -16.37 11.36
N ASP A 256 -16.78 -16.51 10.45
CA ASP A 256 -17.11 -17.75 9.76
C ASP A 256 -15.93 -18.25 8.91
N ALA A 257 -15.30 -17.38 8.12
CA ALA A 257 -14.14 -17.76 7.32
C ALA A 257 -12.96 -18.23 8.19
N MET A 258 -12.69 -17.52 9.29
CA MET A 258 -11.63 -17.92 10.22
C MET A 258 -11.93 -19.26 10.87
N GLU A 259 -13.17 -19.49 11.30
CA GLU A 259 -13.58 -20.77 11.89
C GLU A 259 -13.35 -21.94 10.91
N ARG A 260 -13.70 -21.74 9.64
CA ARG A 260 -13.48 -22.75 8.60
C ARG A 260 -12.02 -23.00 8.31
N ILE A 261 -11.17 -21.95 8.28
CA ILE A 261 -9.73 -22.09 8.01
C ILE A 261 -9.00 -22.81 9.14
N ILE A 262 -9.32 -22.52 10.39
CA ILE A 262 -8.57 -23.09 11.52
C ILE A 262 -8.96 -24.54 11.87
N ASN A 263 -10.02 -25.06 11.27
CA ASN A 263 -10.52 -26.44 11.49
C ASN A 263 -10.15 -27.42 10.37
N ILE A 264 -9.15 -27.09 9.53
CA ILE A 264 -8.63 -27.96 8.46
C ILE A 264 -7.27 -28.55 8.75
#